data_8d41e2e3c3241b37a7dd055c31e1fcc0
#
_entry.id   8d41e2e3c3241b37a7dd055c31e1fcc0
#
_cell.length_a   1.000
_cell.length_b   1.000
_cell.length_c   1.000
_cell.angle_alpha   90.00
_cell.angle_beta   90.00
_cell.angle_gamma   90.00
#
_symmetry.space_group_name_H-M   'P 1'
#
loop_
_entity.id
_entity.type
_entity.pdbx_description
1 polymer ?
#
loop_
_entity_poly.entity_id
_entity_poly.type
_entity_poly.pdbx_seq_one_letter_code
_entity_poly.pdbx_strand_id
1 'polypeptide(L)' 'MALYKNGPSLTHTDDKAFDLVHSPGTAAPHPGIYKCTGCGDEIAIAGGHTLPPQNHRQHNTAAKIAWQLLVYPVQQK' A
#
# COMPACT_ATOMS: atom_id res chain seq x y z
N MET A 1 7.40 -0.26 -8.30
CA MET A 1 6.16 -0.38 -9.08
C MET A 1 5.73 -1.84 -9.09
N ALA A 2 4.50 -2.10 -8.73
CA ALA A 2 4.01 -3.48 -8.65
C ALA A 2 3.93 -4.11 -10.03
N LEU A 3 4.26 -5.39 -10.10
CA LEU A 3 4.25 -6.14 -11.34
C LEU A 3 3.08 -7.12 -11.36
N TYR A 4 2.51 -7.34 -12.53
CA TYR A 4 1.49 -8.37 -12.71
C TYR A 4 1.65 -8.99 -14.09
N LYS A 5 1.14 -10.22 -14.25
CA LYS A 5 1.21 -10.92 -15.51
C LYS A 5 -0.16 -11.08 -16.15
N ASN A 6 -1.15 -11.44 -15.34
CA ASN A 6 -2.47 -11.78 -15.87
C ASN A 6 -3.45 -10.65 -15.56
N GLY A 7 -3.48 -9.66 -16.45
CA GLY A 7 -4.37 -8.50 -16.31
C GLY A 7 -5.82 -8.87 -16.07
N PRO A 8 -6.39 -9.84 -16.78
CA PRO A 8 -7.79 -10.23 -16.55
C PRO A 8 -8.09 -10.74 -15.14
N SER A 9 -7.07 -11.09 -14.37
CA SER A 9 -7.24 -11.48 -12.97
C SER A 9 -7.39 -10.29 -12.03
N LEU A 10 -7.24 -9.07 -12.54
CA LEU A 10 -7.37 -7.85 -11.76
C LEU A 10 -8.61 -7.09 -12.22
N THR A 11 -9.25 -6.42 -11.28
CA THR A 11 -10.42 -5.60 -11.58
C THR A 11 -10.15 -4.16 -11.18
N HIS A 12 -10.40 -3.25 -12.08
CA HIS A 12 -10.28 -1.82 -11.79
C HIS A 12 -11.44 -1.38 -10.91
N THR A 13 -11.15 -0.50 -9.94
CA THR A 13 -12.17 0.08 -9.08
C THR A 13 -11.81 1.52 -8.74
N ASP A 14 -12.82 2.31 -8.46
CA ASP A 14 -12.67 3.70 -8.02
C ASP A 14 -12.92 3.85 -6.54
N ASP A 15 -12.78 2.78 -5.76
CA ASP A 15 -13.03 2.81 -4.32
C ASP A 15 -12.13 3.85 -3.65
N LYS A 16 -12.73 4.62 -2.75
CA LYS A 16 -12.02 5.68 -2.04
C LYS A 16 -10.89 5.18 -1.17
N ALA A 17 -10.91 3.89 -0.82
CA ALA A 17 -9.83 3.30 -0.02
C ALA A 17 -8.46 3.48 -0.67
N PHE A 18 -8.43 3.58 -2.00
CA PHE A 18 -7.19 3.76 -2.75
C PHE A 18 -6.70 5.21 -2.78
N ASP A 19 -7.55 6.14 -2.36
CA ASP A 19 -7.20 7.55 -2.37
C ASP A 19 -6.64 8.04 -1.03
N LEU A 20 -6.82 7.24 0.02
CA LEU A 20 -6.40 7.64 1.37
C LEU A 20 -4.91 7.42 1.56
N VAL A 21 -4.27 8.38 2.23
CA VAL A 21 -2.86 8.30 2.58
C VAL A 21 -2.75 8.15 4.08
N HIS A 22 -2.01 7.14 4.52
CA HIS A 22 -1.90 6.77 5.93
C HIS A 22 -0.52 7.09 6.48
N SER A 23 -0.47 7.62 7.68
CA SER A 23 0.80 7.88 8.36
C SER A 23 1.42 6.59 8.87
N PRO A 24 2.76 6.53 8.99
CA PRO A 24 3.41 5.39 9.65
C PRO A 24 2.89 5.24 11.08
N GLY A 25 2.78 4.01 11.53
CA GLY A 25 2.26 3.73 12.86
C GLY A 25 0.75 3.56 12.90
N THR A 26 0.06 3.85 11.81
CA THR A 26 -1.38 3.65 11.68
C THR A 26 -1.65 2.20 11.30
N ALA A 27 -2.71 1.62 11.85
CA ALA A 27 -3.13 0.27 11.45
C ALA A 27 -3.65 0.32 10.01
N ALA A 28 -3.21 -0.64 9.17
CA ALA A 28 -3.69 -0.73 7.80
C ALA A 28 -5.17 -1.11 7.81
N PRO A 29 -6.06 -0.28 7.24
CA PRO A 29 -7.50 -0.59 7.27
C PRO A 29 -7.86 -1.78 6.39
N HIS A 30 -7.05 -2.07 5.38
CA HIS A 30 -7.29 -3.17 4.45
C HIS A 30 -6.02 -3.94 4.22
N PRO A 31 -6.10 -5.27 4.00
CA PRO A 31 -4.93 -6.03 3.60
C PRO A 31 -4.58 -5.68 2.15
N GLY A 32 -3.32 -5.82 1.79
CA GLY A 32 -2.92 -5.60 0.42
C GLY A 32 -1.50 -5.07 0.30
N ILE A 33 -1.23 -4.47 -0.85
CA ILE A 33 0.06 -3.87 -1.14
C ILE A 33 -0.09 -2.36 -1.01
N TYR A 34 0.77 -1.76 -0.20
CA TYR A 34 0.80 -0.32 0.00
C TYR A 34 2.08 0.25 -0.60
N LYS A 35 1.95 1.45 -1.15
CA LYS A 35 3.06 2.16 -1.78
C LYS A 35 3.40 3.39 -0.94
N CYS A 36 4.68 3.58 -0.68
CA CYS A 36 5.13 4.80 -0.01
C CYS A 36 5.09 5.96 -1.02
N THR A 37 4.32 6.98 -0.69
CA THR A 37 4.18 8.13 -1.60
C THR A 37 5.44 8.98 -1.64
N GLY A 38 6.35 8.80 -0.67
CA GLY A 38 7.59 9.57 -0.63
C GLY A 38 8.68 9.00 -1.51
N CYS A 39 8.81 7.68 -1.58
CA CYS A 39 9.91 7.05 -2.32
C CYS A 39 9.47 5.98 -3.32
N GLY A 40 8.21 5.57 -3.30
CA GLY A 40 7.72 4.59 -4.25
C GLY A 40 7.90 3.14 -3.83
N ASP A 41 8.49 2.88 -2.67
CA ASP A 41 8.62 1.50 -2.18
C ASP A 41 7.26 0.91 -1.88
N GLU A 42 7.15 -0.41 -2.06
CA GLU A 42 5.89 -1.13 -1.88
C GLU A 42 6.07 -2.25 -0.88
N ILE A 43 5.05 -2.43 -0.03
CA ILE A 43 5.04 -3.50 0.96
C ILE A 43 3.71 -4.23 0.92
N ALA A 44 3.73 -5.50 1.26
CA ALA A 44 2.51 -6.27 1.48
C ALA A 44 2.24 -6.33 2.97
N ILE A 45 1.00 -6.05 3.38
CA ILE A 45 0.66 -6.02 4.79
C ILE A 45 -0.74 -6.58 5.01
N ALA A 46 -0.94 -7.28 6.12
CA ALA A 46 -2.25 -7.80 6.50
C ALA A 46 -3.09 -6.69 7.13
N GLY A 47 -4.40 -6.79 6.95
CA GLY A 47 -5.31 -5.82 7.55
C GLY A 47 -5.15 -5.77 9.06
N GLY A 48 -5.20 -4.57 9.63
CA GLY A 48 -5.05 -4.37 11.05
C GLY A 48 -3.61 -4.31 11.55
N HIS A 49 -2.65 -4.66 10.71
CA HIS A 49 -1.24 -4.57 11.09
C HIS A 49 -0.77 -3.13 10.94
N THR A 50 0.20 -2.74 11.78
CA THR A 50 0.71 -1.38 11.78
C THR A 50 1.59 -1.13 10.59
N LEU A 51 1.33 -0.03 9.88
CA LEU A 51 2.15 0.40 8.76
C LEU A 51 3.52 0.85 9.28
N PRO A 52 4.61 0.35 8.69
CA PRO A 52 5.95 0.57 9.25
C PRO A 52 6.44 2.00 9.04
N PRO A 53 7.16 2.54 10.01
CA PRO A 53 7.79 3.85 9.86
C PRO A 53 9.09 3.82 9.08
N GLN A 54 9.80 2.69 9.07
CA GLN A 54 11.11 2.57 8.44
C GLN A 54 11.37 1.14 7.99
N ASN A 55 10.44 0.57 7.27
CA ASN A 55 10.58 -0.81 6.87
C ASN A 55 11.05 -0.96 5.43
N HIS A 56 11.79 0.01 4.95
CA HIS A 56 12.28 -0.01 3.59
C HIS A 56 13.54 0.83 3.53
N ARG A 57 14.11 0.91 2.33
CA ARG A 57 15.32 1.69 2.13
C ARG A 57 15.09 3.13 2.61
N GLN A 58 16.09 3.65 3.32
CA GLN A 58 15.99 4.97 3.88
C GLN A 58 15.77 6.02 2.78
N HIS A 59 14.90 6.97 3.06
CA HIS A 59 14.64 8.06 2.14
C HIS A 59 15.88 8.96 2.03
N ASN A 60 16.22 9.34 0.82
CA ASN A 60 17.32 10.25 0.56
C ASN A 60 16.86 11.71 0.52
N THR A 61 15.59 11.95 0.74
CA THR A 61 15.01 13.28 0.64
C THR A 61 14.27 13.61 1.92
N ALA A 62 13.80 14.85 2.00
CA ALA A 62 12.96 15.26 3.12
C ALA A 62 11.53 14.72 3.03
N ALA A 63 11.21 13.96 1.99
CA ALA A 63 9.88 13.41 1.82
C ALA A 63 9.54 12.47 2.97
N LYS A 64 8.35 12.64 3.52
CA LYS A 64 7.89 11.84 4.64
C LYS A 64 7.39 10.49 4.16
N ILE A 65 7.51 9.49 5.03
CA ILE A 65 6.94 8.19 4.77
C ILE A 65 5.41 8.30 4.91
N ALA A 66 4.70 7.90 3.88
CA ALA A 66 3.24 7.86 3.89
C ALA A 66 2.78 6.73 2.97
N TRP A 67 1.80 5.96 3.42
CA TRP A 67 1.39 4.74 2.73
C TRP A 67 0.04 4.90 2.07
N GLN A 68 -0.06 4.49 0.82
CA GLN A 68 -1.30 4.51 0.06
C GLN A 68 -1.57 3.12 -0.52
N LEU A 69 -2.80 2.64 -0.37
CA LEU A 69 -3.18 1.32 -0.87
C LEU A 69 -3.03 1.27 -2.38
N LEU A 70 -2.35 0.25 -2.88
CA LEU A 70 -2.09 0.07 -4.31
C LEU A 70 -2.90 -1.08 -4.89
N VAL A 71 -2.91 -2.22 -4.20
CA VAL A 71 -3.63 -3.42 -4.62
C VAL A 71 -4.34 -4.02 -3.42
N TYR A 72 -5.60 -4.36 -3.58
CA TYR A 72 -6.45 -4.86 -2.51
C TYR A 72 -7.00 -6.23 -2.89
N PRO A 73 -6.66 -7.29 -2.14
CA PRO A 73 -7.18 -8.62 -2.45
C PRO A 73 -8.63 -8.76 -2.02
N VAL A 74 -9.44 -9.43 -2.84
CA VAL A 74 -10.83 -9.74 -2.52
C VAL A 74 -10.94 -11.22 -2.27
N GLN A 75 -11.48 -11.57 -1.10
CA GLN A 75 -11.61 -12.97 -0.73
C GLN A 75 -12.78 -13.60 -1.48
N GLN A 76 -12.54 -14.74 -2.07
CA GLN A 76 -13.59 -15.55 -2.66
C GLN A 76 -14.15 -16.48 -1.62
N LYS A 77 -15.46 -16.54 -1.53
CA LYS A 77 -16.14 -17.42 -0.56
C LYS A 77 -16.90 -18.52 -1.25
#